data_c4b567d0dc279c8c7321ae084d1a1d03
#
_entry.id   c4b567d0dc279c8c7321ae084d1a1d03
#
_cell.length_a   1.000
_cell.length_b   1.000
_cell.length_c   1.000
_cell.angle_alpha   90.00
_cell.angle_beta   90.00
_cell.angle_gamma   90.00
#
_symmetry.space_group_name_H-M   'P 1'
#
loop_
_entity.id
_entity.type
_entity.pdbx_description
1 polymer ?
#
loop_
_entity_poly.entity_id
_entity_poly.type
_entity_poly.pdbx_seq_one_letter_code
_entity_poly.pdbx_strand_id
1 'polypeptide(L)'
;WRGRARLVVLETGFGLGLNFLATWQAWRADPHRCARLHYVSIEKHPFARTDLEDLHRRHDEFAPLAAALHAQWPLLVPGMHRLVFDDARVVLTLAFAEATQALAQLRLAADAIFLDGFAPAKNAAMWAPGLLKELARLAAPGAQAATWSAAGEVRDALAAAGFEVEKRPGFGPKREMTVARLANTVPSAPTAPPSTRRALVIGAGIAGAAVAERLCARGWRVILVERGAEVAGATSGNHAGSFHPVVTSDDSVLA
;
A
#
# COMPACT_ATOMS: atom_id res chain seq x y z
N TRP A 1 9.46 -3.07 -14.29
CA TRP A 1 8.91 -4.32 -13.73
C TRP A 1 9.25 -5.58 -14.53
N ARG A 2 9.73 -5.43 -15.76
CA ARG A 2 10.09 -6.55 -16.64
C ARG A 2 11.19 -7.39 -16.02
N GLY A 3 11.08 -8.71 -16.10
CA GLY A 3 12.03 -9.65 -15.52
C GLY A 3 11.99 -9.80 -13.99
N ARG A 4 11.08 -9.08 -13.31
CA ARG A 4 10.91 -9.18 -11.86
C ARG A 4 9.74 -10.08 -11.48
N ALA A 5 9.84 -10.80 -10.36
CA ALA A 5 8.70 -11.55 -9.83
C ALA A 5 7.60 -10.64 -9.28
N ARG A 6 7.98 -9.46 -8.78
CA ARG A 6 7.05 -8.46 -8.24
C ARG A 6 7.58 -7.05 -8.46
N LEU A 7 6.66 -6.08 -8.46
CA LEU A 7 6.93 -4.65 -8.31
C LEU A 7 6.23 -4.15 -7.04
N VAL A 8 6.93 -3.38 -6.25
CA VAL A 8 6.38 -2.69 -5.07
C VAL A 8 6.39 -1.19 -5.34
N VAL A 9 5.22 -0.57 -5.29
CA VAL A 9 5.03 0.88 -5.40
C VAL A 9 4.63 1.42 -4.04
N LEU A 10 5.25 2.50 -3.62
CA LEU A 10 4.87 3.28 -2.43
C LEU A 10 4.40 4.66 -2.89
N GLU A 11 3.29 5.13 -2.37
CA GLU A 11 2.73 6.44 -2.66
C GLU A 11 2.38 7.20 -1.38
N THR A 12 2.62 8.49 -1.38
CA THR A 12 2.15 9.40 -0.34
C THR A 12 1.04 10.28 -0.91
N GLY A 13 -0.18 10.10 -0.41
CA GLY A 13 -1.38 10.78 -0.90
C GLY A 13 -2.10 9.99 -2.00
N PHE A 14 -3.06 9.13 -1.60
CA PHE A 14 -3.85 8.35 -2.54
C PHE A 14 -4.82 9.22 -3.36
N GLY A 15 -5.42 10.20 -2.71
CA GLY A 15 -6.41 11.08 -3.34
C GLY A 15 -7.52 10.29 -4.04
N LEU A 16 -7.68 10.51 -5.34
CA LEU A 16 -8.62 9.74 -6.17
C LEU A 16 -8.07 8.36 -6.59
N GLY A 17 -6.82 8.04 -6.29
CA GLY A 17 -6.20 6.79 -6.70
C GLY A 17 -5.86 6.71 -8.19
N LEU A 18 -5.76 7.83 -8.89
CA LEU A 18 -5.48 7.84 -10.33
C LEU A 18 -4.10 7.25 -10.66
N ASN A 19 -3.09 7.49 -9.82
CA ASN A 19 -1.77 6.87 -9.99
C ASN A 19 -1.83 5.34 -9.85
N PHE A 20 -2.64 4.85 -8.90
CA PHE A 20 -2.87 3.41 -8.76
C PHE A 20 -3.59 2.84 -9.98
N LEU A 21 -4.68 3.46 -10.42
CA LEU A 21 -5.47 3.01 -11.59
C LEU A 21 -4.62 3.01 -12.87
N ALA A 22 -3.83 4.07 -13.10
CA ALA A 22 -2.92 4.15 -14.24
C ALA A 22 -1.82 3.07 -14.18
N THR A 23 -1.24 2.85 -12.99
CA THR A 23 -0.23 1.81 -12.77
C THR A 23 -0.82 0.41 -13.00
N TRP A 24 -2.01 0.16 -12.50
CA TRP A 24 -2.72 -1.11 -12.68
C TRP A 24 -3.10 -1.34 -14.15
N GLN A 25 -3.62 -0.33 -14.84
CA GLN A 25 -3.92 -0.39 -16.27
C GLN A 25 -2.66 -0.70 -17.10
N ALA A 26 -1.58 0.02 -16.86
CA ALA A 26 -0.30 -0.19 -17.53
C ALA A 26 0.26 -1.60 -17.25
N TRP A 27 0.14 -2.08 -15.99
CA TRP A 27 0.54 -3.44 -15.63
C TRP A 27 -0.29 -4.48 -16.38
N ARG A 28 -1.60 -4.31 -16.49
CA ARG A 28 -2.48 -5.23 -17.25
C ARG A 28 -2.13 -5.29 -18.74
N ALA A 29 -1.80 -4.13 -19.32
CA ALA A 29 -1.52 -3.99 -20.74
C ALA A 29 -0.14 -4.53 -21.15
N ASP A 30 0.84 -4.63 -20.24
CA ASP A 30 2.19 -5.08 -20.58
C ASP A 30 2.28 -6.62 -20.58
N PRO A 31 2.52 -7.28 -21.72
CA PRO A 31 2.70 -8.74 -21.77
C PRO A 31 3.94 -9.21 -21.01
N HIS A 32 4.91 -8.33 -20.77
CA HIS A 32 6.13 -8.62 -20.01
C HIS A 32 6.07 -8.12 -18.55
N ARG A 33 4.87 -7.87 -18.04
CA ARG A 33 4.66 -7.44 -16.64
C ARG A 33 5.22 -8.43 -15.63
N CYS A 34 5.59 -7.92 -14.46
CA CYS A 34 5.91 -8.77 -13.32
C CYS A 34 4.68 -9.61 -12.89
N ALA A 35 4.92 -10.73 -12.23
CA ALA A 35 3.83 -11.61 -11.79
C ALA A 35 2.89 -10.96 -10.76
N ARG A 36 3.38 -10.02 -9.96
CA ARG A 36 2.61 -9.35 -8.90
C ARG A 36 2.93 -7.86 -8.82
N LEU A 37 1.88 -7.05 -8.72
CA LEU A 37 1.94 -5.64 -8.39
C LEU A 37 1.48 -5.46 -6.93
N HIS A 38 2.34 -4.92 -6.09
CA HIS A 38 1.99 -4.47 -4.75
C HIS A 38 2.04 -2.95 -4.72
N TYR A 39 0.90 -2.33 -4.51
CA TYR A 39 0.76 -0.89 -4.40
C TYR A 39 0.41 -0.54 -2.96
N VAL A 40 1.21 0.28 -2.32
CA VAL A 40 1.00 0.76 -0.95
C VAL A 40 0.82 2.27 -1.02
N SER A 41 -0.30 2.77 -0.55
CA SER A 41 -0.57 4.20 -0.53
C SER A 41 -1.05 4.65 0.83
N ILE A 42 -0.68 5.86 1.21
CA ILE A 42 -1.03 6.48 2.47
C ILE A 42 -1.99 7.62 2.17
N GLU A 43 -3.10 7.68 2.91
CA GLU A 43 -4.09 8.74 2.76
C GLU A 43 -4.64 9.12 4.14
N LYS A 44 -4.55 10.40 4.46
CA LYS A 44 -5.04 10.92 5.75
C LYS A 44 -6.53 11.22 5.73
N HIS A 45 -7.05 11.63 4.58
CA HIS A 45 -8.42 12.09 4.40
C HIS A 45 -9.07 11.37 3.21
N PRO A 46 -9.33 10.05 3.33
CA PRO A 46 -9.88 9.27 2.24
C PRO A 46 -11.27 9.77 1.85
N PHE A 47 -11.55 9.78 0.56
CA PHE A 47 -12.87 10.13 0.02
C PHE A 47 -13.92 9.10 0.41
N ALA A 48 -15.16 9.52 0.62
CA ALA A 48 -16.29 8.61 0.67
C ALA A 48 -16.44 7.87 -0.68
N ARG A 49 -16.97 6.65 -0.64
CA ARG A 49 -17.15 5.85 -1.85
C ARG A 49 -17.98 6.56 -2.91
N THR A 50 -19.06 7.22 -2.51
CA THR A 50 -19.91 7.99 -3.40
C THR A 50 -19.19 9.13 -4.09
N ASP A 51 -18.31 9.83 -3.37
CA ASP A 51 -17.53 10.93 -3.94
C ASP A 51 -16.49 10.42 -4.94
N LEU A 52 -15.85 9.26 -4.65
CA LEU A 52 -14.96 8.62 -5.59
C LEU A 52 -15.68 8.18 -6.86
N GLU A 53 -16.86 7.58 -6.74
CA GLU A 53 -17.69 7.17 -7.87
C GLU A 53 -18.03 8.37 -8.77
N ASP A 54 -18.42 9.49 -8.18
CA ASP A 54 -18.76 10.70 -8.92
C ASP A 54 -17.54 11.36 -9.60
N LEU A 55 -16.41 11.42 -8.90
CA LEU A 55 -15.21 12.04 -9.43
C LEU A 55 -14.55 11.18 -10.52
N HIS A 56 -14.63 9.86 -10.42
CA HIS A 56 -14.09 8.94 -11.42
C HIS A 56 -14.87 8.96 -12.74
N ARG A 57 -16.12 9.48 -12.79
CA ARG A 57 -16.84 9.69 -14.06
C ARG A 57 -16.13 10.63 -15.04
N ARG A 58 -15.14 11.38 -14.56
CA ARG A 58 -14.32 12.26 -15.41
C ARG A 58 -13.09 11.55 -16.00
N HIS A 59 -12.93 10.26 -15.72
CA HIS A 59 -11.79 9.43 -16.05
C HIS A 59 -12.25 8.11 -16.66
N ASP A 60 -13.00 8.20 -17.76
CA ASP A 60 -13.62 7.05 -18.44
C ASP A 60 -12.59 5.99 -18.87
N GLU A 61 -11.34 6.40 -19.10
CA GLU A 61 -10.24 5.52 -19.41
C GLU A 61 -9.94 4.48 -18.33
N PHE A 62 -10.36 4.75 -17.09
CA PHE A 62 -10.19 3.83 -15.95
C PHE A 62 -11.49 3.16 -15.52
N ALA A 63 -12.61 3.39 -16.19
CA ALA A 63 -13.94 2.99 -15.70
C ALA A 63 -14.04 1.53 -15.19
N PRO A 64 -13.53 0.49 -15.88
CA PRO A 64 -13.60 -0.88 -15.38
C PRO A 64 -12.76 -1.11 -14.11
N LEU A 65 -11.61 -0.45 -13.99
CA LEU A 65 -10.72 -0.59 -12.83
C LEU A 65 -11.26 0.22 -11.64
N ALA A 66 -11.81 1.39 -11.90
CA ALA A 66 -12.48 2.21 -10.90
C ALA A 66 -13.68 1.48 -10.30
N ALA A 67 -14.51 0.84 -11.12
CA ALA A 67 -15.63 0.03 -10.64
C ALA A 67 -15.16 -1.11 -9.72
N ALA A 68 -14.07 -1.81 -10.07
CA ALA A 68 -13.49 -2.84 -9.23
C ALA A 68 -12.95 -2.29 -7.91
N LEU A 69 -12.33 -1.10 -7.93
CA LEU A 69 -11.87 -0.39 -6.73
C LEU A 69 -13.05 -0.03 -5.82
N HIS A 70 -14.12 0.57 -6.37
CA HIS A 70 -15.32 0.94 -5.62
C HIS A 70 -15.99 -0.24 -4.95
N ALA A 71 -16.05 -1.39 -5.64
CA ALA A 71 -16.66 -2.60 -5.10
C ALA A 71 -15.96 -3.13 -3.84
N GLN A 72 -14.67 -2.81 -3.66
CA GLN A 72 -13.87 -3.20 -2.50
C GLN A 72 -13.50 -2.02 -1.58
N TRP A 73 -14.04 -0.80 -1.86
CA TRP A 73 -13.67 0.38 -1.07
C TRP A 73 -13.96 0.15 0.41
N PRO A 74 -12.98 0.33 1.30
CA PRO A 74 -13.13 -0.04 2.69
C PRO A 74 -13.96 0.98 3.48
N LEU A 75 -14.35 0.61 4.69
CA LEU A 75 -14.84 1.59 5.67
C LEU A 75 -13.74 2.62 5.96
N LEU A 76 -14.14 3.88 6.15
CA LEU A 76 -13.22 5.00 6.36
C LEU A 76 -12.76 5.06 7.83
N VAL A 77 -12.22 3.97 8.33
CA VAL A 77 -11.64 3.90 9.68
C VAL A 77 -10.11 3.93 9.60
N PRO A 78 -9.43 4.58 10.54
CA PRO A 78 -7.96 4.57 10.58
C PRO A 78 -7.41 3.15 10.60
N GLY A 79 -6.30 2.92 9.89
CA GLY A 79 -5.64 1.62 9.86
C GLY A 79 -5.21 1.19 8.47
N MET A 80 -4.85 -0.10 8.36
CA MET A 80 -4.36 -0.71 7.13
C MET A 80 -5.47 -1.51 6.46
N HIS A 81 -5.84 -1.13 5.25
CA HIS A 81 -6.86 -1.77 4.43
C HIS A 81 -6.21 -2.45 3.23
N ARG A 82 -6.53 -3.72 3.02
CA ARG A 82 -5.94 -4.50 1.94
C ARG A 82 -7.01 -4.95 0.95
N LEU A 83 -6.89 -4.46 -0.28
CA LEU A 83 -7.74 -4.79 -1.41
C LEU A 83 -6.97 -5.67 -2.38
N VAL A 84 -7.65 -6.63 -2.99
CA VAL A 84 -7.02 -7.67 -3.81
C VAL A 84 -7.75 -7.79 -5.13
N PHE A 85 -7.00 -7.70 -6.23
CA PHE A 85 -7.53 -7.70 -7.60
C PHE A 85 -6.76 -8.69 -8.47
N ASP A 86 -7.31 -9.01 -9.64
CA ASP A 86 -6.68 -9.83 -10.69
C ASP A 86 -6.13 -11.17 -10.14
N ASP A 87 -6.98 -11.94 -9.46
CA ASP A 87 -6.61 -13.23 -8.84
C ASP A 87 -5.40 -13.12 -7.89
N ALA A 88 -5.42 -12.10 -7.04
CA ALA A 88 -4.37 -11.78 -6.08
C ALA A 88 -3.01 -11.40 -6.71
N ARG A 89 -2.99 -11.05 -7.99
CA ARG A 89 -1.78 -10.53 -8.65
C ARG A 89 -1.60 -9.04 -8.45
N VAL A 90 -2.67 -8.29 -8.23
CA VAL A 90 -2.63 -6.87 -7.87
C VAL A 90 -3.15 -6.71 -6.46
N VAL A 91 -2.34 -6.11 -5.61
CA VAL A 91 -2.67 -5.86 -4.20
C VAL A 91 -2.49 -4.39 -3.92
N LEU A 92 -3.56 -3.74 -3.51
CA LEU A 92 -3.54 -2.38 -2.98
C LEU A 92 -3.62 -2.45 -1.45
N THR A 93 -2.67 -1.81 -0.79
CA THR A 93 -2.70 -1.60 0.66
C THR A 93 -2.85 -0.11 0.91
N LEU A 94 -3.98 0.29 1.49
CA LEU A 94 -4.25 1.67 1.89
C LEU A 94 -3.99 1.82 3.38
N ALA A 95 -3.15 2.78 3.75
CA ALA A 95 -2.97 3.20 5.13
C ALA A 95 -3.78 4.49 5.36
N PHE A 96 -4.93 4.39 6.00
CA PHE A 96 -5.69 5.58 6.41
C PHE A 96 -5.09 6.12 7.70
N ALA A 97 -4.09 6.96 7.54
CA ALA A 97 -3.28 7.50 8.63
C ALA A 97 -2.51 8.74 8.19
N GLU A 98 -1.93 9.41 9.15
CA GLU A 98 -0.93 10.44 8.92
C GLU A 98 0.36 9.80 8.35
N ALA A 99 0.97 10.44 7.35
CA ALA A 99 2.06 9.85 6.58
C ALA A 99 3.28 9.47 7.42
N THR A 100 3.69 10.34 8.34
CA THR A 100 4.86 10.10 9.20
C THR A 100 4.65 8.89 10.09
N GLN A 101 3.45 8.74 10.65
CA GLN A 101 3.08 7.60 11.51
C GLN A 101 3.03 6.29 10.70
N ALA A 102 2.39 6.32 9.53
CA ALA A 102 2.27 5.16 8.67
C ALA A 102 3.65 4.68 8.19
N LEU A 103 4.49 5.58 7.67
CA LEU A 103 5.81 5.23 7.16
C LEU A 103 6.70 4.59 8.22
N ALA A 104 6.68 5.09 9.47
CA ALA A 104 7.47 4.52 10.56
C ALA A 104 7.11 3.05 10.87
N GLN A 105 5.87 2.65 10.65
CA GLN A 105 5.36 1.29 10.89
C GLN A 105 5.56 0.35 9.69
N LEU A 106 5.73 0.89 8.49
CA LEU A 106 5.89 0.08 7.29
C LEU A 106 7.24 -0.66 7.26
N ARG A 107 7.20 -1.87 6.70
CA ARG A 107 8.37 -2.70 6.38
C ARG A 107 8.21 -3.23 4.97
N LEU A 108 8.85 -2.59 4.01
CA LEU A 108 8.84 -2.96 2.60
C LEU A 108 10.13 -2.48 1.92
N ALA A 109 10.32 -2.87 0.66
CA ALA A 109 11.33 -2.31 -0.21
C ALA A 109 10.62 -1.87 -1.49
N ALA A 110 10.36 -0.57 -1.61
CA ALA A 110 9.68 0.02 -2.76
C ALA A 110 10.62 0.11 -3.96
N ASP A 111 10.19 -0.39 -5.09
CA ASP A 111 10.90 -0.25 -6.38
C ASP A 111 10.62 1.10 -7.03
N ALA A 112 9.43 1.65 -6.77
CA ALA A 112 9.00 2.96 -7.24
C ALA A 112 8.27 3.72 -6.13
N ILE A 113 8.45 5.04 -6.09
CA ILE A 113 7.83 5.92 -5.10
C ILE A 113 7.14 7.07 -5.84
N PHE A 114 5.84 7.22 -5.63
CA PHE A 114 5.10 8.41 -6.04
C PHE A 114 4.97 9.36 -4.86
N LEU A 115 5.64 10.50 -4.99
CA LEU A 115 5.52 11.61 -4.04
C LEU A 115 4.38 12.50 -4.52
N ASP A 116 3.17 12.08 -4.23
CA ASP A 116 1.97 12.84 -4.51
C ASP A 116 1.44 13.49 -3.24
N GLY A 117 0.73 14.59 -3.40
CA GLY A 117 0.21 15.37 -2.31
C GLY A 117 0.08 16.85 -2.68
N PHE A 118 -0.40 17.66 -1.76
CA PHE A 118 -0.51 19.10 -1.95
C PHE A 118 0.87 19.75 -2.08
N ALA A 119 0.90 20.89 -2.80
CA ALA A 119 2.12 21.68 -2.95
C ALA A 119 2.78 21.97 -1.58
N PRO A 120 4.12 22.07 -1.52
CA PRO A 120 4.85 22.32 -0.26
C PRO A 120 4.29 23.50 0.55
N ALA A 121 3.90 24.57 -0.12
CA ALA A 121 3.26 25.73 0.52
C ALA A 121 1.89 25.45 1.18
N LYS A 122 1.20 24.37 0.78
CA LYS A 122 -0.09 23.96 1.35
C LYS A 122 0.01 22.84 2.37
N ASN A 123 1.05 22.02 2.27
CA ASN A 123 1.28 20.91 3.19
C ASN A 123 2.78 20.63 3.35
N ALA A 124 3.46 21.49 4.11
CA ALA A 124 4.89 21.39 4.34
C ALA A 124 5.30 20.07 5.04
N ALA A 125 4.41 19.46 5.83
CA ALA A 125 4.69 18.23 6.55
C ALA A 125 5.00 17.05 5.61
N MET A 126 4.35 16.99 4.45
CA MET A 126 4.58 15.95 3.43
C MET A 126 5.96 16.03 2.75
N TRP A 127 6.64 17.17 2.91
CA TRP A 127 7.95 17.45 2.31
C TRP A 127 9.05 17.60 3.35
N ALA A 128 8.72 17.32 4.61
CA ALA A 128 9.66 17.43 5.72
C ALA A 128 10.84 16.44 5.54
N PRO A 129 12.08 16.83 5.89
CA PRO A 129 13.25 15.98 5.75
C PRO A 129 13.11 14.61 6.44
N GLY A 130 12.42 14.56 7.57
CA GLY A 130 12.16 13.31 8.30
C GLY A 130 11.30 12.33 7.50
N LEU A 131 10.25 12.81 6.80
CA LEU A 131 9.42 11.98 5.95
C LEU A 131 10.22 11.43 4.77
N LEU A 132 11.02 12.26 4.11
CA LEU A 132 11.83 11.84 2.97
C LEU A 132 12.92 10.82 3.37
N LYS A 133 13.49 10.91 4.57
CA LYS A 133 14.39 9.88 5.13
C LYS A 133 13.67 8.55 5.33
N GLU A 134 12.43 8.58 5.83
CA GLU A 134 11.61 7.35 5.95
C GLU A 134 11.31 6.72 4.59
N LEU A 135 11.04 7.53 3.57
CA LEU A 135 10.87 7.03 2.20
C LEU A 135 12.16 6.39 1.66
N ALA A 136 13.33 7.01 1.92
CA ALA A 136 14.62 6.43 1.56
C ALA A 136 14.88 5.08 2.28
N ARG A 137 14.49 4.98 3.56
CA ARG A 137 14.58 3.71 4.33
C ARG A 137 13.71 2.61 3.73
N LEU A 138 12.56 2.97 3.17
CA LEU A 138 11.60 2.03 2.57
C LEU A 138 11.88 1.76 1.09
N ALA A 139 12.79 2.48 0.46
CA ALA A 139 13.16 2.30 -0.93
C ALA A 139 14.08 1.09 -1.13
N ALA A 140 13.89 0.36 -2.21
CA ALA A 140 14.83 -0.64 -2.67
C ALA A 140 16.09 0.05 -3.25
N PRO A 141 17.26 -0.61 -3.28
CA PRO A 141 18.42 -0.10 -3.99
C PRO A 141 18.10 0.24 -5.45
N GLY A 142 18.42 1.44 -5.87
CA GLY A 142 18.11 1.92 -7.21
C GLY A 142 16.62 2.24 -7.46
N ALA A 143 15.80 2.31 -6.41
CA ALA A 143 14.41 2.71 -6.50
C ALA A 143 14.27 4.10 -7.15
N GLN A 144 13.23 4.27 -7.94
CA GLN A 144 12.91 5.55 -8.55
C GLN A 144 11.79 6.24 -7.79
N ALA A 145 11.94 7.54 -7.58
CA ALA A 145 10.89 8.40 -7.05
C ALA A 145 10.51 9.46 -8.07
N ALA A 146 9.25 9.84 -8.08
CA ALA A 146 8.75 10.89 -8.97
C ALA A 146 7.77 11.79 -8.23
N THR A 147 7.82 13.08 -8.55
CA THR A 147 6.84 14.07 -8.10
C THR A 147 6.62 15.13 -9.16
N TRP A 148 5.40 15.63 -9.21
CA TRP A 148 5.05 16.77 -10.07
C TRP A 148 5.67 18.09 -9.59
N SER A 149 6.18 18.15 -8.35
CA SER A 149 6.83 19.34 -7.80
C SER A 149 8.23 19.50 -8.36
N ALA A 150 8.54 20.68 -8.90
CA ALA A 150 9.88 21.08 -9.32
C ALA A 150 10.52 22.10 -8.36
N ALA A 151 9.97 22.27 -7.15
CA ALA A 151 10.48 23.21 -6.15
C ALA A 151 11.92 22.86 -5.73
N GLY A 152 12.76 23.89 -5.55
CA GLY A 152 14.16 23.71 -5.12
C GLY A 152 14.24 22.97 -3.79
N GLU A 153 13.49 23.42 -2.80
CA GLU A 153 13.42 22.83 -1.46
C GLU A 153 13.10 21.34 -1.45
N VAL A 154 12.19 20.87 -2.36
CA VAL A 154 11.85 19.45 -2.49
C VAL A 154 13.04 18.66 -3.03
N ARG A 155 13.73 19.21 -4.03
CA ARG A 155 14.90 18.57 -4.62
C ARG A 155 16.06 18.47 -3.64
N ASP A 156 16.31 19.55 -2.91
CA ASP A 156 17.37 19.61 -1.90
C ASP A 156 17.10 18.62 -0.76
N ALA A 157 15.85 18.51 -0.32
CA ALA A 157 15.43 17.57 0.70
C ALA A 157 15.51 16.10 0.24
N LEU A 158 15.18 15.80 -1.03
CA LEU A 158 15.39 14.48 -1.62
C LEU A 158 16.88 14.14 -1.72
N ALA A 159 17.72 15.10 -2.16
CA ALA A 159 19.16 14.90 -2.22
C ALA A 159 19.74 14.64 -0.82
N ALA A 160 19.31 15.39 0.18
CA ALA A 160 19.71 15.19 1.57
C ALA A 160 19.24 13.83 2.15
N ALA A 161 18.19 13.23 1.59
CA ALA A 161 17.73 11.89 1.93
C ALA A 161 18.48 10.76 1.18
N GLY A 162 19.45 11.10 0.32
CA GLY A 162 20.29 10.13 -0.39
C GLY A 162 19.83 9.80 -1.81
N PHE A 163 18.92 10.59 -2.38
CA PHE A 163 18.51 10.41 -3.77
C PHE A 163 19.36 11.27 -4.72
N GLU A 164 19.71 10.71 -5.86
CA GLU A 164 20.19 11.45 -7.03
C GLU A 164 18.97 12.08 -7.70
N VAL A 165 18.96 13.41 -7.82
CA VAL A 165 17.77 14.18 -8.23
C VAL A 165 17.98 14.81 -9.59
N GLU A 166 16.99 14.66 -10.47
CA GLU A 166 16.99 15.20 -11.83
C GLU A 166 15.66 15.92 -12.12
N LYS A 167 15.73 17.06 -12.79
CA LYS A 167 14.56 17.69 -13.40
C LYS A 167 14.31 17.06 -14.77
N ARG A 168 13.06 16.80 -15.07
CA ARG A 168 12.60 16.32 -16.38
C ARG A 168 11.44 17.14 -16.89
N PRO A 169 11.17 17.10 -18.21
CA PRO A 169 9.94 17.66 -18.76
C PRO A 169 8.73 17.11 -18.01
N GLY A 170 7.83 18.00 -17.61
CA GLY A 170 6.60 17.63 -16.95
C GLY A 170 5.56 17.06 -17.91
N PHE A 171 4.39 16.72 -17.36
CA PHE A 171 3.27 16.20 -18.13
C PHE A 171 2.09 17.18 -18.10
N GLY A 172 1.34 17.28 -19.21
CA GLY A 172 0.20 18.19 -19.31
C GLY A 172 0.60 19.66 -19.15
N PRO A 173 -0.04 20.41 -18.25
CA PRO A 173 0.24 21.85 -18.06
C PRO A 173 1.55 22.12 -17.29
N LYS A 174 2.20 21.09 -16.77
CA LYS A 174 3.44 21.23 -16.00
C LYS A 174 4.66 21.26 -16.93
N ARG A 175 5.48 22.29 -16.81
CA ARG A 175 6.71 22.42 -17.61
C ARG A 175 7.80 21.45 -17.15
N GLU A 176 7.90 21.24 -15.85
CA GLU A 176 8.94 20.43 -15.21
C GLU A 176 8.34 19.54 -14.12
N MET A 177 8.98 18.41 -13.91
CA MET A 177 8.77 17.49 -12.79
C MET A 177 10.12 17.08 -12.19
N THR A 178 10.11 16.56 -10.99
CA THR A 178 11.30 15.98 -10.36
C THR A 178 11.24 14.47 -10.42
N VAL A 179 12.31 13.87 -10.90
CA VAL A 179 12.58 12.43 -10.79
C VAL A 179 13.81 12.25 -9.93
N ALA A 180 13.79 11.25 -9.09
CA ALA A 180 14.91 10.96 -8.21
C ALA A 180 15.18 9.45 -8.19
N ARG A 181 16.43 9.07 -7.98
CA ARG A 181 16.84 7.68 -7.87
C ARG A 181 17.63 7.48 -6.59
N LEU A 182 17.25 6.50 -5.78
CA LEU A 182 18.06 6.18 -4.61
C LEU A 182 19.41 5.61 -5.08
N ALA A 183 20.50 6.25 -4.69
CA ALA A 183 21.84 5.71 -4.92
C ALA A 183 21.93 4.29 -4.34
N ASN A 184 22.74 3.44 -4.96
CA ASN A 184 22.91 2.03 -4.53
C ASN A 184 23.56 1.96 -3.14
N THR A 185 22.76 2.17 -2.10
CA THR A 185 23.17 1.86 -0.73
C THR A 185 22.94 0.37 -0.47
N VAL A 186 23.80 -0.22 0.36
CA VAL A 186 23.68 -1.64 0.75
C VAL A 186 22.26 -1.89 1.27
N PRO A 187 21.53 -2.87 0.74
CA PRO A 187 20.16 -3.10 1.13
C PRO A 187 20.09 -3.45 2.62
N SER A 188 19.25 -2.75 3.36
CA SER A 188 18.57 -3.40 4.48
C SER A 188 17.57 -4.38 3.84
N ALA A 189 18.05 -5.57 3.54
CA ALA A 189 17.25 -6.57 2.86
C ALA A 189 16.00 -6.85 3.70
N PRO A 190 14.78 -6.71 3.15
CA PRO A 190 13.66 -7.41 3.73
C PRO A 190 14.05 -8.86 3.76
N THR A 191 13.96 -9.50 4.91
CA THR A 191 14.22 -10.92 5.07
C THR A 191 13.57 -11.65 3.89
N ALA A 192 14.39 -12.31 3.08
CA ALA A 192 13.87 -13.06 1.93
C ALA A 192 12.75 -13.97 2.44
N PRO A 193 11.61 -14.05 1.75
CA PRO A 193 10.56 -14.95 2.17
C PRO A 193 11.17 -16.35 2.29
N PRO A 194 10.83 -17.12 3.34
CA PRO A 194 11.43 -18.44 3.57
C PRO A 194 11.33 -19.26 2.29
N SER A 195 12.42 -19.94 1.94
CA SER A 195 12.52 -20.78 0.73
C SER A 195 11.45 -21.87 0.70
N THR A 196 10.95 -22.27 1.87
CA THR A 196 9.81 -23.17 2.04
C THR A 196 8.66 -22.43 2.69
N ARG A 197 7.57 -22.22 1.93
CA ARG A 197 6.32 -21.60 2.44
C ARG A 197 5.52 -22.65 3.20
N ARG A 198 5.96 -22.97 4.42
CA ARG A 198 5.29 -23.90 5.33
C ARG A 198 4.92 -23.18 6.62
N ALA A 199 3.74 -23.41 7.12
CA ALA A 199 3.26 -22.84 8.37
C ALA A 199 2.54 -23.90 9.20
N LEU A 200 2.70 -23.83 10.50
CA LEU A 200 1.92 -24.56 11.49
C LEU A 200 1.00 -23.54 12.17
N VAL A 201 -0.30 -23.78 12.14
CA VAL A 201 -1.31 -22.98 12.84
C VAL A 201 -1.88 -23.82 13.96
N ILE A 202 -1.82 -23.32 15.18
CA ILE A 202 -2.29 -24.02 16.38
C ILE A 202 -3.64 -23.42 16.79
N GLY A 203 -4.67 -24.26 16.84
CA GLY A 203 -6.05 -23.92 17.13
C GLY A 203 -6.89 -23.74 15.86
N ALA A 204 -7.94 -24.55 15.71
CA ALA A 204 -8.86 -24.55 14.58
C ALA A 204 -10.18 -23.82 14.88
N GLY A 205 -10.17 -22.81 15.74
CA GLY A 205 -11.25 -21.85 15.89
C GLY A 205 -11.25 -20.82 14.76
N ILE A 206 -12.18 -19.85 14.81
CA ILE A 206 -12.34 -18.78 13.80
C ILE A 206 -10.99 -18.09 13.47
N ALA A 207 -10.20 -17.73 14.46
CA ALA A 207 -8.93 -17.04 14.26
C ALA A 207 -7.92 -17.91 13.51
N GLY A 208 -7.75 -19.18 13.94
CA GLY A 208 -6.83 -20.12 13.26
C GLY A 208 -7.28 -20.45 11.85
N ALA A 209 -8.58 -20.66 11.63
CA ALA A 209 -9.15 -20.90 10.31
C ALA A 209 -8.91 -19.70 9.37
N ALA A 210 -9.13 -18.47 9.83
CA ALA A 210 -8.89 -17.27 9.04
C ALA A 210 -7.40 -17.10 8.68
N VAL A 211 -6.49 -17.36 9.63
CA VAL A 211 -5.03 -17.32 9.37
C VAL A 211 -4.64 -18.39 8.36
N ALA A 212 -5.12 -19.64 8.55
CA ALA A 212 -4.82 -20.75 7.65
C ALA A 212 -5.29 -20.44 6.22
N GLU A 213 -6.53 -19.97 6.07
CA GLU A 213 -7.11 -19.59 4.77
C GLU A 213 -6.24 -18.50 4.10
N ARG A 214 -5.89 -17.44 4.81
CA ARG A 214 -5.08 -16.35 4.27
C ARG A 214 -3.66 -16.80 3.89
N LEU A 215 -3.08 -17.73 4.60
CA LEU A 215 -1.77 -18.31 4.26
C LEU A 215 -1.87 -19.22 3.03
N CYS A 216 -2.89 -20.09 2.97
CA CYS A 216 -3.12 -20.95 1.80
C CYS A 216 -3.34 -20.12 0.53
N ALA A 217 -4.15 -19.05 0.60
CA ALA A 217 -4.38 -18.12 -0.52
C ALA A 217 -3.08 -17.44 -1.02
N ARG A 218 -2.04 -17.41 -0.19
CA ARG A 218 -0.71 -16.90 -0.54
C ARG A 218 0.29 -17.98 -0.95
N GLY A 219 -0.19 -19.21 -1.17
CA GLY A 219 0.63 -20.35 -1.59
C GLY A 219 1.49 -20.95 -0.48
N TRP A 220 1.09 -20.79 0.79
CA TRP A 220 1.70 -21.49 1.89
C TRP A 220 1.09 -22.89 2.04
N ARG A 221 1.93 -23.87 2.34
CA ARG A 221 1.46 -25.18 2.82
C ARG A 221 1.23 -25.06 4.31
N VAL A 222 -0.05 -25.15 4.71
CA VAL A 222 -0.46 -24.97 6.11
C VAL A 222 -0.81 -26.31 6.73
N ILE A 223 -0.31 -26.54 7.94
CA ILE A 223 -0.75 -27.60 8.82
C ILE A 223 -1.53 -26.91 9.94
N LEU A 224 -2.82 -27.24 10.05
CA LEU A 224 -3.69 -26.76 11.11
C LEU A 224 -3.83 -27.84 12.18
N VAL A 225 -3.52 -27.53 13.42
CA VAL A 225 -3.57 -28.47 14.55
C VAL A 225 -4.60 -27.98 15.57
N GLU A 226 -5.47 -28.87 15.98
CA GLU A 226 -6.50 -28.62 17.00
C GLU A 226 -6.33 -29.62 18.16
N ARG A 227 -6.54 -29.14 19.36
CA ARG A 227 -6.50 -29.97 20.57
C ARG A 227 -7.72 -30.88 20.68
N GLY A 228 -8.88 -30.37 20.27
CA GLY A 228 -10.14 -31.13 20.29
C GLY A 228 -10.26 -32.11 19.11
N ALA A 229 -11.24 -32.97 19.17
CA ALA A 229 -11.54 -33.93 18.10
C ALA A 229 -12.13 -33.26 16.86
N GLU A 230 -12.71 -32.08 17.00
CA GLU A 230 -13.42 -31.37 15.93
C GLU A 230 -12.91 -29.91 15.82
N VAL A 231 -12.94 -29.39 14.57
CA VAL A 231 -12.71 -27.98 14.31
C VAL A 231 -13.83 -27.14 14.94
N ALA A 232 -13.50 -25.95 15.41
CA ALA A 232 -14.44 -25.04 16.07
C ALA A 232 -15.18 -25.64 17.28
N GLY A 233 -14.67 -26.69 17.91
CA GLY A 233 -15.30 -27.42 19.01
C GLY A 233 -15.42 -26.67 20.35
N ALA A 234 -14.87 -25.43 20.44
CA ALA A 234 -14.97 -24.56 21.62
C ALA A 234 -15.88 -23.34 21.32
N THR A 235 -15.51 -22.15 21.79
CA THR A 235 -16.29 -20.91 21.61
C THR A 235 -16.66 -20.61 20.15
N SER A 236 -15.83 -20.98 19.21
CA SER A 236 -16.09 -20.79 17.76
C SER A 236 -17.18 -21.71 17.21
N GLY A 237 -17.61 -22.72 17.95
CA GLY A 237 -18.72 -23.62 17.59
C GLY A 237 -20.08 -23.13 18.07
N ASN A 238 -20.16 -22.01 18.78
CA ASN A 238 -21.43 -21.43 19.22
C ASN A 238 -22.28 -21.04 17.99
N HIS A 239 -23.57 -21.35 18.02
CA HIS A 239 -24.51 -21.03 16.96
C HIS A 239 -24.68 -19.52 16.73
N ALA A 240 -24.40 -18.70 17.73
CA ALA A 240 -24.44 -17.25 17.65
C ALA A 240 -23.28 -16.64 18.46
N GLY A 241 -22.64 -15.63 17.89
CA GLY A 241 -21.66 -14.77 18.56
C GLY A 241 -22.26 -13.39 18.76
N SER A 242 -21.93 -12.76 19.88
CA SER A 242 -22.29 -11.36 20.14
C SER A 242 -21.06 -10.48 19.98
N PHE A 243 -21.18 -9.42 19.20
CA PHE A 243 -20.17 -8.37 19.08
C PHE A 243 -20.69 -7.12 19.78
N HIS A 244 -20.02 -6.73 20.85
CA HIS A 244 -20.31 -5.50 21.58
C HIS A 244 -19.15 -4.51 21.37
N PRO A 245 -19.33 -3.46 20.56
CA PRO A 245 -18.35 -2.39 20.54
C PRO A 245 -18.36 -1.67 21.89
N VAL A 246 -17.21 -1.53 22.49
CA VAL A 246 -17.05 -0.67 23.67
C VAL A 246 -16.84 0.74 23.17
N VAL A 247 -17.83 1.61 23.38
CA VAL A 247 -17.74 3.03 23.02
C VAL A 247 -17.41 3.81 24.27
N THR A 248 -16.27 4.46 24.29
CA THR A 248 -15.84 5.33 25.39
C THR A 248 -15.94 6.79 24.96
N SER A 249 -16.18 7.68 25.91
CA SER A 249 -16.32 9.13 25.63
C SER A 249 -15.01 9.79 25.22
N ASP A 250 -13.88 9.14 25.44
CA ASP A 250 -12.52 9.61 25.19
C ASP A 250 -11.87 8.93 23.97
N ASP A 251 -12.64 8.17 23.17
CA ASP A 251 -12.16 7.44 22.00
C ASP A 251 -10.92 6.56 22.31
N SER A 252 -10.98 5.89 23.44
CA SER A 252 -9.88 5.05 23.94
C SER A 252 -9.53 3.93 22.95
N VAL A 253 -8.23 3.67 22.79
CA VAL A 253 -7.70 2.58 21.96
C VAL A 253 -8.15 1.18 22.47
N LEU A 254 -8.71 1.11 23.67
CA LEU A 254 -9.26 -0.12 24.27
C LEU A 254 -10.77 -0.28 24.01
N ALA A 255 -11.37 0.66 23.27
CA ALA A 255 -12.79 0.62 22.92
C ALA A 255 -13.05 -0.21 21.66
#